data_0b924ec8bd1b90bf77e95505d596384e
#
_entry.id   0b924ec8bd1b90bf77e95505d596384e
#
_cell.length_a   1.000
_cell.length_b   1.000
_cell.length_c   1.000
_cell.angle_alpha   90.00
_cell.angle_beta   90.00
_cell.angle_gamma   90.00
#
_symmetry.space_group_name_H-M   'P 1'
#
loop_
_entity.id
_entity.type
_entity.pdbx_description
1 polymer ?
#
loop_
_entity_poly.entity_id
_entity_poly.type
_entity_poly.pdbx_seq_one_letter_code
_entity_poly.pdbx_strand_id
1 'polypeptide(L)'
;MEAFFRTHRYLVEHVNAPVRRTLMDEIDWSDRMIGIKGTRGIGKTTFLLQYAKEHFDIQDRKCLYINMNNFYFHGRGIADFAGEFYRKGGRVLLIDQVFKQPNWSQELRKCYDLYTNLKIVFTGSSVMRLKDENPELNGIVKSYNLRGFSFREFINLLTDNNFHPYTLEEILNDHEHIIKQILPKVSPNRYFQDYIHHGFYPFFQEHRNYSENLLKTMNMMIEVDILLIKQIELKYLNKIKKLFYTLAEEGPKAPNVSKLAKDIETSRATVMNYIKYLTDARLLNMIYPLGEDFPKKPSKVMLHNSNLLYAIYPIHVDKQTAMETFFVNSLWKDHKVNQQGRDQYYLVDGGLKFRVCDAENSNKLRYAPDIIYARYNTEIGRNNQIPLWLLGFLY
;
A
#
# COMPACT_ATOMS: atom_id res chain seq x y z
N MET A 1 -25.22 21.43 -4.83
CA MET A 1 -25.53 20.14 -4.17
C MET A 1 -26.10 19.10 -5.15
N GLU A 2 -27.14 19.41 -5.95
CA GLU A 2 -27.76 18.44 -6.90
C GLU A 2 -26.78 17.82 -7.90
N ALA A 3 -25.85 18.60 -8.44
CA ALA A 3 -24.82 18.09 -9.35
C ALA A 3 -23.93 17.01 -8.69
N PHE A 4 -23.60 17.20 -7.40
CA PHE A 4 -22.80 16.22 -6.64
C PHE A 4 -23.60 14.93 -6.39
N PHE A 5 -24.90 15.00 -6.09
CA PHE A 5 -25.74 13.82 -5.96
C PHE A 5 -25.90 13.06 -7.28
N ARG A 6 -26.01 13.75 -8.41
CA ARG A 6 -26.01 13.09 -9.74
C ARG A 6 -24.71 12.37 -10.03
N THR A 7 -23.57 13.01 -9.74
CA THR A 7 -22.25 12.38 -9.90
C THR A 7 -22.08 11.19 -8.96
N HIS A 8 -22.46 11.34 -7.68
CA HIS A 8 -22.41 10.25 -6.70
C HIS A 8 -23.22 9.04 -7.19
N ARG A 9 -24.49 9.25 -7.58
CA ARG A 9 -25.35 8.19 -8.09
C ARG A 9 -24.72 7.48 -9.28
N TYR A 10 -24.29 8.23 -10.28
CA TYR A 10 -23.65 7.66 -11.46
C TYR A 10 -22.43 6.80 -11.09
N LEU A 11 -21.54 7.29 -10.23
CA LEU A 11 -20.34 6.57 -9.83
C LEU A 11 -20.66 5.31 -9.02
N VAL A 12 -21.60 5.36 -8.10
CA VAL A 12 -22.01 4.21 -7.29
C VAL A 12 -22.71 3.14 -8.13
N GLU A 13 -23.56 3.54 -9.08
CA GLU A 13 -24.20 2.60 -10.03
C GLU A 13 -23.17 1.85 -10.88
N HIS A 14 -22.15 2.56 -11.37
CA HIS A 14 -21.19 2.03 -12.33
C HIS A 14 -19.88 1.52 -11.69
N VAL A 15 -19.72 1.61 -10.34
CA VAL A 15 -18.53 1.07 -9.71
C VAL A 15 -18.47 -0.45 -9.89
N ASN A 16 -17.34 -0.90 -10.47
CA ASN A 16 -17.00 -2.31 -10.56
C ASN A 16 -15.90 -2.63 -9.54
N ALA A 17 -16.24 -3.40 -8.52
CA ALA A 17 -15.34 -3.84 -7.45
C ALA A 17 -15.45 -5.38 -7.34
N PRO A 18 -14.83 -6.14 -8.28
CA PRO A 18 -15.00 -7.59 -8.35
C PRO A 18 -14.37 -8.32 -7.16
N VAL A 19 -13.47 -7.66 -6.42
CA VAL A 19 -12.87 -8.19 -5.20
C VAL A 19 -13.28 -7.32 -4.02
N ARG A 20 -13.93 -7.91 -3.04
CA ARG A 20 -14.18 -7.26 -1.76
C ARG A 20 -12.88 -7.25 -0.94
N ARG A 21 -12.40 -6.04 -0.63
CA ARG A 21 -11.13 -5.86 0.08
C ARG A 21 -11.30 -6.22 1.56
N THR A 22 -10.36 -7.00 2.11
CA THR A 22 -10.36 -7.41 3.53
C THR A 22 -10.50 -6.21 4.48
N LEU A 23 -9.91 -5.08 4.14
CA LEU A 23 -10.02 -3.84 4.92
C LEU A 23 -11.48 -3.39 5.15
N MET A 24 -12.43 -3.78 4.27
CA MET A 24 -13.85 -3.43 4.44
C MET A 24 -14.44 -4.04 5.73
N ASP A 25 -13.93 -5.20 6.13
CA ASP A 25 -14.35 -5.91 7.35
C ASP A 25 -13.50 -5.54 8.58
N GLU A 26 -12.29 -4.99 8.37
CA GLU A 26 -11.39 -4.57 9.45
C GLU A 26 -11.74 -3.17 10.03
N ILE A 27 -12.41 -2.34 9.25
CA ILE A 27 -12.77 -0.98 9.67
C ILE A 27 -13.93 -1.02 10.65
N ASP A 28 -13.75 -0.35 11.80
CA ASP A 28 -14.88 -0.02 12.68
C ASP A 28 -15.67 1.14 12.09
N TRP A 29 -16.73 0.79 11.36
CA TRP A 29 -17.60 1.76 10.71
C TRP A 29 -18.49 2.54 11.68
N SER A 30 -18.42 2.31 12.99
CA SER A 30 -19.11 3.13 14.01
C SER A 30 -18.38 4.45 14.26
N ASP A 31 -17.08 4.53 13.98
CA ASP A 31 -16.29 5.74 14.13
C ASP A 31 -16.80 6.90 13.23
N ARG A 32 -16.80 8.11 13.78
CA ARG A 32 -17.29 9.31 13.08
C ARG A 32 -16.30 9.91 12.09
N MET A 33 -15.00 9.71 12.32
CA MET A 33 -13.94 10.27 11.48
C MET A 33 -12.95 9.17 11.10
N ILE A 34 -13.04 8.70 9.85
CA ILE A 34 -12.25 7.58 9.34
C ILE A 34 -11.34 8.07 8.20
N GLY A 35 -10.04 7.90 8.36
CA GLY A 35 -9.05 8.22 7.33
C GLY A 35 -8.49 6.97 6.67
N ILE A 36 -8.68 6.81 5.35
CA ILE A 36 -8.17 5.70 4.56
C ILE A 36 -7.00 6.18 3.72
N LYS A 37 -5.79 5.80 4.14
CA LYS A 37 -4.56 6.13 3.42
C LYS A 37 -4.16 5.02 2.46
N GLY A 38 -3.37 5.38 1.47
CA GLY A 38 -2.76 4.39 0.59
C GLY A 38 -2.13 5.03 -0.63
N THR A 39 -1.24 4.29 -1.29
CA THR A 39 -0.57 4.77 -2.50
C THR A 39 -1.55 5.00 -3.66
N ARG A 40 -1.11 5.65 -4.72
CA ARG A 40 -1.94 5.83 -5.92
C ARG A 40 -2.18 4.49 -6.62
N GLY A 41 -3.31 4.36 -7.31
CA GLY A 41 -3.62 3.20 -8.14
C GLY A 41 -4.11 1.96 -7.39
N ILE A 42 -4.23 1.97 -6.06
CA ILE A 42 -4.66 0.78 -5.27
C ILE A 42 -6.17 0.68 -5.06
N GLY A 43 -6.97 1.58 -5.67
CA GLY A 43 -8.43 1.49 -5.62
C GLY A 43 -9.11 2.20 -4.45
N LYS A 44 -8.52 3.26 -3.85
CA LYS A 44 -9.16 4.02 -2.75
C LYS A 44 -10.52 4.60 -3.13
N THR A 45 -10.64 5.18 -4.31
CA THR A 45 -11.91 5.71 -4.85
C THR A 45 -12.95 4.60 -4.97
N THR A 46 -12.56 3.47 -5.57
CA THR A 46 -13.42 2.28 -5.71
C THR A 46 -13.87 1.76 -4.34
N PHE A 47 -12.98 1.75 -3.37
CA PHE A 47 -13.27 1.33 -1.99
C PHE A 47 -14.36 2.20 -1.33
N LEU A 48 -14.26 3.54 -1.45
CA LEU A 48 -15.30 4.46 -0.94
C LEU A 48 -16.65 4.26 -1.65
N LEU A 49 -16.63 4.10 -2.98
CA LEU A 49 -17.85 3.89 -3.76
C LEU A 49 -18.49 2.53 -3.47
N GLN A 50 -17.67 1.49 -3.25
CA GLN A 50 -18.14 0.18 -2.84
C GLN A 50 -18.82 0.24 -1.46
N TYR A 51 -18.20 0.92 -0.48
CA TYR A 51 -18.82 1.17 0.82
C TYR A 51 -20.18 1.85 0.67
N ALA A 52 -20.28 2.90 -0.17
CA ALA A 52 -21.54 3.57 -0.42
C ALA A 52 -22.59 2.61 -1.02
N LYS A 53 -22.18 1.78 -1.99
CA LYS A 53 -23.07 0.82 -2.67
C LYS A 53 -23.59 -0.27 -1.74
N GLU A 54 -22.76 -0.72 -0.80
CA GLU A 54 -23.12 -1.80 0.14
C GLU A 54 -24.01 -1.34 1.30
N HIS A 55 -23.93 -0.05 1.70
CA HIS A 55 -24.53 0.43 2.95
C HIS A 55 -25.65 1.45 2.79
N PHE A 56 -25.83 2.00 1.60
CA PHE A 56 -26.83 3.06 1.37
C PHE A 56 -27.65 2.79 0.12
N ASP A 57 -28.96 3.08 0.22
CA ASP A 57 -29.77 3.15 -0.98
C ASP A 57 -29.31 4.36 -1.83
N ILE A 58 -29.16 4.13 -3.11
CA ILE A 58 -28.67 5.13 -4.07
C ILE A 58 -29.60 6.35 -4.20
N GLN A 59 -30.89 6.17 -3.85
CA GLN A 59 -31.88 7.25 -3.79
C GLN A 59 -31.84 8.02 -2.46
N ASP A 60 -31.21 7.44 -1.42
CA ASP A 60 -31.12 8.06 -0.10
C ASP A 60 -30.02 9.13 -0.09
N ARG A 61 -30.42 10.38 0.16
CA ARG A 61 -29.49 11.52 0.23
C ARG A 61 -28.68 11.58 1.52
N LYS A 62 -28.65 10.51 2.31
CA LYS A 62 -27.87 10.44 3.55
C LYS A 62 -26.38 10.25 3.32
N CYS A 63 -25.97 9.64 2.19
CA CYS A 63 -24.58 9.45 1.82
C CYS A 63 -24.23 10.27 0.58
N LEU A 64 -23.05 10.90 0.59
CA LEU A 64 -22.56 11.66 -0.56
C LEU A 64 -21.04 11.48 -0.72
N TYR A 65 -20.62 11.10 -1.93
CA TYR A 65 -19.22 11.09 -2.35
C TYR A 65 -18.86 12.41 -3.03
N ILE A 66 -17.71 12.96 -2.65
CA ILE A 66 -17.09 14.13 -3.28
C ILE A 66 -15.59 13.89 -3.51
N ASN A 67 -15.04 14.55 -4.53
CA ASN A 67 -13.61 14.49 -4.83
C ASN A 67 -13.01 15.90 -4.77
N MET A 68 -11.93 16.07 -3.99
CA MET A 68 -11.28 17.37 -3.80
C MET A 68 -10.53 17.90 -5.02
N ASN A 69 -10.39 17.11 -6.09
CA ASN A 69 -9.90 17.62 -7.39
C ASN A 69 -10.94 18.44 -8.14
N ASN A 70 -12.21 18.49 -7.69
CA ASN A 70 -13.23 19.27 -8.34
C ASN A 70 -12.97 20.79 -8.13
N PHE A 71 -12.95 21.55 -9.22
CA PHE A 71 -12.72 23.00 -9.19
C PHE A 71 -13.68 23.77 -8.26
N TYR A 72 -14.84 23.23 -7.98
CA TYR A 72 -15.78 23.79 -7.02
C TYR A 72 -15.17 24.05 -5.64
N PHE A 73 -14.19 23.24 -5.21
CA PHE A 73 -13.53 23.36 -3.92
C PHE A 73 -12.36 24.34 -3.89
N HIS A 74 -11.97 24.96 -5.01
CA HIS A 74 -10.89 25.96 -5.02
C HIS A 74 -11.27 27.25 -4.28
N GLY A 75 -12.55 27.56 -4.15
CA GLY A 75 -13.04 28.75 -3.43
C GLY A 75 -13.95 28.43 -2.25
N ARG A 76 -14.07 27.16 -1.85
CA ARG A 76 -14.98 26.73 -0.79
C ARG A 76 -14.39 25.66 0.11
N GLY A 77 -14.47 25.86 1.42
CA GLY A 77 -13.98 24.93 2.43
C GLY A 77 -14.82 23.65 2.54
N ILE A 78 -14.20 22.60 3.08
CA ILE A 78 -14.88 21.33 3.39
C ILE A 78 -15.99 21.55 4.41
N ALA A 79 -15.75 22.37 5.45
CA ALA A 79 -16.70 22.60 6.53
C ALA A 79 -17.98 23.30 6.05
N ASP A 80 -17.86 24.27 5.13
CA ASP A 80 -19.02 24.96 4.54
C ASP A 80 -19.88 24.00 3.72
N PHE A 81 -19.24 23.17 2.90
CA PHE A 81 -19.92 22.17 2.10
C PHE A 81 -20.59 21.10 2.97
N ALA A 82 -19.87 20.60 3.97
CA ALA A 82 -20.38 19.62 4.94
C ALA A 82 -21.58 20.17 5.71
N GLY A 83 -21.55 21.46 6.09
CA GLY A 83 -22.66 22.14 6.75
C GLY A 83 -23.91 22.24 5.87
N GLU A 84 -23.76 22.55 4.58
CA GLU A 84 -24.88 22.54 3.66
C GLU A 84 -25.47 21.14 3.49
N PHE A 85 -24.61 20.12 3.34
CA PHE A 85 -25.01 18.73 3.23
C PHE A 85 -25.75 18.26 4.50
N TYR A 86 -25.21 18.56 5.68
CA TYR A 86 -25.78 18.20 6.97
C TYR A 86 -27.17 18.81 7.19
N ARG A 87 -27.37 20.12 6.89
CA ARG A 87 -28.66 20.80 6.98
C ARG A 87 -29.72 20.22 6.06
N LYS A 88 -29.31 19.64 4.91
CA LYS A 88 -30.18 18.93 3.97
C LYS A 88 -30.46 17.47 4.35
N GLY A 89 -30.10 17.06 5.56
CA GLY A 89 -30.35 15.71 6.08
C GLY A 89 -29.24 14.69 5.83
N GLY A 90 -28.09 15.12 5.25
CA GLY A 90 -26.91 14.27 5.05
C GLY A 90 -26.33 13.73 6.35
N ARG A 91 -25.77 12.52 6.30
CA ARG A 91 -25.24 11.81 7.47
C ARG A 91 -23.83 11.25 7.26
N VAL A 92 -23.49 10.87 6.03
CA VAL A 92 -22.18 10.29 5.71
C VAL A 92 -21.60 11.03 4.50
N LEU A 93 -20.44 11.67 4.72
CA LEU A 93 -19.70 12.36 3.66
C LEU A 93 -18.42 11.59 3.34
N LEU A 94 -18.30 11.11 2.11
CA LEU A 94 -17.14 10.41 1.59
C LEU A 94 -16.28 11.41 0.81
N ILE A 95 -15.10 11.73 1.32
CA ILE A 95 -14.21 12.75 0.75
C ILE A 95 -12.98 12.08 0.13
N ASP A 96 -12.88 12.12 -1.19
CA ASP A 96 -11.72 11.54 -1.88
C ASP A 96 -10.62 12.59 -2.11
N GLN A 97 -9.35 12.18 -1.89
CA GLN A 97 -8.14 12.99 -2.05
C GLN A 97 -8.13 14.27 -1.19
N VAL A 98 -8.47 14.14 0.10
CA VAL A 98 -8.62 15.26 1.03
C VAL A 98 -7.44 16.24 1.05
N PHE A 99 -6.21 15.76 0.87
CA PHE A 99 -4.97 16.54 0.88
C PHE A 99 -4.86 17.58 -0.26
N LYS A 100 -5.76 17.53 -1.23
CA LYS A 100 -5.85 18.56 -2.31
C LYS A 100 -6.42 19.87 -1.80
N GLN A 101 -7.16 19.84 -0.70
CA GLN A 101 -7.73 21.04 -0.08
C GLN A 101 -6.71 21.64 0.89
N PRO A 102 -6.37 22.95 0.76
CA PRO A 102 -5.60 23.65 1.79
C PRO A 102 -6.27 23.54 3.16
N ASN A 103 -5.49 23.45 4.23
CA ASN A 103 -5.99 23.39 5.62
C ASN A 103 -7.04 22.29 5.87
N TRP A 104 -6.99 21.20 5.09
CA TRP A 104 -7.96 20.11 5.13
C TRP A 104 -8.14 19.51 6.54
N SER A 105 -7.09 19.38 7.31
CA SER A 105 -7.13 18.81 8.66
C SER A 105 -7.89 19.69 9.65
N GLN A 106 -7.69 20.99 9.58
CA GLN A 106 -8.44 21.99 10.37
C GLN A 106 -9.90 22.04 9.95
N GLU A 107 -10.19 21.94 8.65
CA GLU A 107 -11.55 21.86 8.14
C GLU A 107 -12.27 20.58 8.59
N LEU A 108 -11.58 19.43 8.60
CA LEU A 108 -12.14 18.20 9.17
C LEU A 108 -12.40 18.32 10.67
N ARG A 109 -11.49 18.96 11.42
CA ARG A 109 -11.70 19.22 12.84
C ARG A 109 -12.95 20.07 13.06
N LYS A 110 -13.13 21.16 12.32
CA LYS A 110 -14.37 21.98 12.35
C LYS A 110 -15.61 21.16 12.08
N CYS A 111 -15.59 20.28 11.06
CA CYS A 111 -16.72 19.40 10.77
C CYS A 111 -17.04 18.49 11.97
N TYR A 112 -16.02 17.91 12.59
CA TYR A 112 -16.19 17.03 13.75
C TYR A 112 -16.84 17.74 14.94
N ASP A 113 -16.42 18.97 15.20
CA ASP A 113 -16.92 19.76 16.34
C ASP A 113 -18.34 20.30 16.08
N LEU A 114 -18.63 20.78 14.86
CA LEU A 114 -19.89 21.45 14.54
C LEU A 114 -21.04 20.48 14.18
N TYR A 115 -20.74 19.32 13.57
CA TYR A 115 -21.75 18.42 13.01
C TYR A 115 -21.71 17.06 13.70
N THR A 116 -22.26 16.99 14.92
CA THR A 116 -22.12 15.82 15.83
C THR A 116 -22.67 14.50 15.25
N ASN A 117 -23.66 14.53 14.36
CA ASN A 117 -24.27 13.37 13.70
C ASN A 117 -23.75 13.15 12.26
N LEU A 118 -22.69 13.86 11.86
CA LEU A 118 -22.07 13.67 10.57
C LEU A 118 -20.87 12.70 10.72
N LYS A 119 -20.89 11.64 9.93
CA LYS A 119 -19.75 10.77 9.72
C LYS A 119 -18.97 11.24 8.51
N ILE A 120 -17.65 11.29 8.61
CA ILE A 120 -16.76 11.61 7.49
C ILE A 120 -15.78 10.45 7.28
N VAL A 121 -15.76 9.92 6.08
CA VAL A 121 -14.77 8.96 5.63
C VAL A 121 -13.97 9.62 4.52
N PHE A 122 -12.67 9.75 4.71
CA PHE A 122 -11.84 10.44 3.72
C PHE A 122 -10.66 9.61 3.25
N THR A 123 -10.23 9.82 2.01
CA THR A 123 -9.01 9.20 1.50
C THR A 123 -7.85 10.18 1.44
N GLY A 124 -6.66 9.63 1.65
CA GLY A 124 -5.41 10.36 1.57
C GLY A 124 -4.28 9.56 0.90
N SER A 125 -3.19 10.25 0.60
CA SER A 125 -1.95 9.62 0.15
C SER A 125 -1.28 8.84 1.29
N SER A 126 -0.51 7.81 0.96
CA SER A 126 0.34 7.10 1.91
C SER A 126 1.39 8.01 2.58
N VAL A 127 1.77 9.09 1.92
CA VAL A 127 2.74 10.09 2.42
C VAL A 127 2.21 10.85 3.64
N MET A 128 0.88 10.96 3.78
CA MET A 128 0.25 11.72 4.86
C MET A 128 0.47 11.05 6.22
N ARG A 129 0.89 11.85 7.21
CA ARG A 129 0.98 11.46 8.61
C ARG A 129 -0.16 12.12 9.38
N LEU A 130 -1.29 11.41 9.48
CA LEU A 130 -2.56 11.98 9.97
C LEU A 130 -2.49 12.47 11.42
N LYS A 131 -1.65 11.87 12.25
CA LYS A 131 -1.52 12.25 13.66
C LYS A 131 -0.29 13.08 13.93
N ASP A 132 0.86 12.68 13.40
CA ASP A 132 2.15 13.30 13.71
C ASP A 132 2.28 14.70 13.13
N GLU A 133 1.74 14.93 11.92
CA GLU A 133 1.82 16.21 11.20
C GLU A 133 0.51 17.02 11.27
N ASN A 134 -0.55 16.50 11.92
CA ASN A 134 -1.86 17.14 12.04
C ASN A 134 -2.42 16.93 13.46
N PRO A 135 -1.89 17.65 14.44
CA PRO A 135 -2.24 17.46 15.86
C PRO A 135 -3.72 17.70 16.16
N GLU A 136 -4.41 18.53 15.36
CA GLU A 136 -5.84 18.80 15.49
C GLU A 136 -6.71 17.57 15.23
N LEU A 137 -6.17 16.55 14.55
CA LEU A 137 -6.88 15.27 14.31
C LEU A 137 -6.64 14.22 15.39
N ASN A 138 -5.76 14.51 16.35
CA ASN A 138 -5.49 13.57 17.44
C ASN A 138 -6.75 13.32 18.27
N GLY A 139 -6.97 12.04 18.60
CA GLY A 139 -8.13 11.60 19.37
C GLY A 139 -9.44 11.50 18.62
N ILE A 140 -9.56 12.05 17.39
CA ILE A 140 -10.81 12.05 16.62
C ILE A 140 -10.75 11.20 15.36
N VAL A 141 -9.57 10.98 14.76
CA VAL A 141 -9.44 10.20 13.53
C VAL A 141 -8.96 8.77 13.81
N LYS A 142 -9.64 7.80 13.21
CA LYS A 142 -9.16 6.42 13.05
C LYS A 142 -8.55 6.28 11.67
N SER A 143 -7.30 5.82 11.63
CA SER A 143 -6.51 5.76 10.39
C SER A 143 -6.27 4.32 9.97
N TYR A 144 -6.66 4.00 8.75
CA TYR A 144 -6.46 2.69 8.11
C TYR A 144 -5.61 2.81 6.86
N ASN A 145 -4.91 1.74 6.48
CA ASN A 145 -4.09 1.70 5.29
C ASN A 145 -4.64 0.69 4.28
N LEU A 146 -5.20 1.18 3.18
CA LEU A 146 -5.52 0.34 2.04
C LEU A 146 -4.22 0.01 1.30
N ARG A 147 -4.01 -1.27 0.99
CA ARG A 147 -2.83 -1.79 0.28
C ARG A 147 -3.19 -2.15 -1.16
N GLY A 148 -2.18 -2.47 -1.98
CA GLY A 148 -2.40 -3.15 -3.24
C GLY A 148 -3.06 -4.52 -3.04
N PHE A 149 -3.41 -5.20 -4.12
CA PHE A 149 -3.91 -6.57 -4.00
C PHE A 149 -2.86 -7.48 -3.36
N SER A 150 -3.29 -8.33 -2.43
CA SER A 150 -2.51 -9.49 -2.03
C SER A 150 -2.54 -10.55 -3.13
N PHE A 151 -1.62 -11.51 -3.07
CA PHE A 151 -1.67 -12.64 -4.01
C PHE A 151 -2.97 -13.45 -3.86
N ARG A 152 -3.49 -13.56 -2.64
CA ARG A 152 -4.80 -14.17 -2.38
C ARG A 152 -5.94 -13.42 -3.09
N GLU A 153 -6.01 -12.08 -2.97
CA GLU A 153 -7.03 -11.28 -3.65
C GLU A 153 -6.90 -11.37 -5.18
N PHE A 154 -5.66 -11.44 -5.69
CA PHE A 154 -5.38 -11.62 -7.11
C PHE A 154 -5.88 -12.99 -7.63
N ILE A 155 -5.61 -14.08 -6.89
CA ILE A 155 -6.12 -15.41 -7.24
C ILE A 155 -7.64 -15.44 -7.16
N ASN A 156 -8.24 -14.91 -6.09
CA ASN A 156 -9.70 -14.87 -5.94
C ASN A 156 -10.36 -14.19 -7.14
N LEU A 157 -9.77 -13.08 -7.61
CA LEU A 157 -10.26 -12.37 -8.77
C LEU A 157 -10.18 -13.19 -10.08
N LEU A 158 -9.04 -13.86 -10.30
CA LEU A 158 -8.80 -14.57 -11.58
C LEU A 158 -9.44 -15.96 -11.68
N THR A 159 -9.79 -16.55 -10.54
CA THR A 159 -10.27 -17.93 -10.47
C THR A 159 -11.67 -18.08 -9.89
N ASP A 160 -12.33 -16.97 -9.61
CA ASP A 160 -13.65 -16.91 -8.94
C ASP A 160 -13.71 -17.73 -7.63
N ASN A 161 -12.55 -17.85 -6.97
CA ASN A 161 -12.44 -18.44 -5.64
C ASN A 161 -12.65 -17.37 -4.57
N ASN A 162 -12.94 -17.80 -3.35
CA ASN A 162 -13.09 -16.94 -2.18
C ASN A 162 -12.22 -17.46 -1.03
N PHE A 163 -10.88 -17.47 -1.23
CA PHE A 163 -9.94 -17.81 -0.17
C PHE A 163 -9.92 -16.72 0.89
N HIS A 164 -9.89 -17.10 2.16
CA HIS A 164 -9.73 -16.18 3.28
C HIS A 164 -8.25 -15.93 3.60
N PRO A 165 -7.90 -14.83 4.28
CA PRO A 165 -6.54 -14.61 4.75
C PRO A 165 -6.20 -15.52 5.93
N TYR A 166 -4.91 -15.79 6.11
CA TYR A 166 -4.35 -16.52 7.25
C TYR A 166 -3.38 -15.63 8.03
N THR A 167 -3.29 -15.80 9.32
CA THR A 167 -2.24 -15.18 10.14
C THR A 167 -0.88 -15.84 9.86
N LEU A 168 0.22 -15.15 10.18
CA LEU A 168 1.55 -15.75 10.08
C LEU A 168 1.69 -16.97 10.98
N GLU A 169 1.10 -16.93 12.17
CA GLU A 169 1.10 -18.04 13.12
C GLU A 169 0.39 -19.28 12.55
N GLU A 170 -0.78 -19.12 11.94
CA GLU A 170 -1.48 -20.23 11.27
C GLU A 170 -0.65 -20.82 10.14
N ILE A 171 -0.03 -19.97 9.31
CA ILE A 171 0.84 -20.43 8.22
C ILE A 171 2.03 -21.23 8.78
N LEU A 172 2.69 -20.75 9.84
CA LEU A 172 3.84 -21.42 10.41
C LEU A 172 3.50 -22.75 11.07
N ASN A 173 2.35 -22.83 11.73
CA ASN A 173 1.93 -24.03 12.46
C ASN A 173 1.26 -25.07 11.56
N ASP A 174 0.55 -24.67 10.50
CA ASP A 174 -0.33 -25.59 9.76
C ASP A 174 -0.28 -25.42 8.21
N HIS A 175 0.82 -24.90 7.68
CA HIS A 175 0.93 -24.65 6.23
C HIS A 175 0.67 -25.90 5.37
N GLU A 176 1.03 -27.10 5.82
CA GLU A 176 0.80 -28.33 5.06
C GLU A 176 -0.71 -28.63 4.90
N HIS A 177 -1.51 -28.33 5.92
CA HIS A 177 -2.97 -28.49 5.86
C HIS A 177 -3.59 -27.37 4.99
N ILE A 178 -3.17 -26.13 5.18
CA ILE A 178 -3.63 -24.99 4.38
C ILE A 178 -3.38 -25.25 2.88
N ILE A 179 -2.19 -25.71 2.53
CA ILE A 179 -1.82 -26.06 1.16
C ILE A 179 -2.75 -27.15 0.59
N LYS A 180 -3.06 -28.19 1.37
CA LYS A 180 -4.01 -29.24 0.96
C LYS A 180 -5.43 -28.73 0.70
N GLN A 181 -5.83 -27.61 1.31
CA GLN A 181 -7.14 -26.98 1.03
C GLN A 181 -7.12 -26.10 -0.24
N ILE A 182 -5.97 -25.52 -0.58
CA ILE A 182 -5.81 -24.58 -1.71
C ILE A 182 -5.54 -25.33 -3.01
N LEU A 183 -4.59 -26.27 -3.03
CA LEU A 183 -4.13 -26.95 -4.26
C LEU A 183 -5.21 -27.67 -5.07
N PRO A 184 -6.25 -28.29 -4.46
CA PRO A 184 -7.33 -28.89 -5.26
C PRO A 184 -8.16 -27.88 -6.06
N LYS A 185 -8.14 -26.60 -5.65
CA LYS A 185 -8.92 -25.53 -6.28
C LYS A 185 -8.12 -24.70 -7.27
N VAL A 186 -6.82 -24.55 -7.03
CA VAL A 186 -5.94 -23.73 -7.86
C VAL A 186 -4.48 -24.17 -7.73
N SER A 187 -3.70 -24.07 -8.81
CA SER A 187 -2.23 -24.17 -8.79
C SER A 187 -1.64 -22.75 -8.64
N PRO A 188 -1.17 -22.36 -7.43
CA PRO A 188 -0.70 -21.00 -7.18
C PRO A 188 0.47 -20.60 -8.08
N ASN A 189 1.41 -21.51 -8.36
CA ASN A 189 2.58 -21.21 -9.18
C ASN A 189 2.22 -20.75 -10.61
N ARG A 190 1.07 -21.18 -11.14
CA ARG A 190 0.58 -20.74 -12.45
C ARG A 190 0.30 -19.22 -12.49
N TYR A 191 -0.13 -18.65 -11.38
CA TYR A 191 -0.52 -17.23 -11.25
C TYR A 191 0.55 -16.37 -10.57
N PHE A 192 1.50 -17.00 -9.88
CA PHE A 192 2.43 -16.29 -9.03
C PHE A 192 3.38 -15.38 -9.81
N GLN A 193 3.86 -15.84 -10.98
CA GLN A 193 4.73 -15.01 -11.81
C GLN A 193 3.98 -13.79 -12.37
N ASP A 194 2.73 -13.96 -12.77
CA ASP A 194 1.88 -12.87 -13.24
C ASP A 194 1.64 -11.85 -12.13
N TYR A 195 1.37 -12.32 -10.92
CA TYR A 195 1.23 -11.43 -9.77
C TYR A 195 2.52 -10.65 -9.46
N ILE A 196 3.66 -11.32 -9.43
CA ILE A 196 4.98 -10.71 -9.22
C ILE A 196 5.24 -9.62 -10.26
N HIS A 197 4.80 -9.82 -11.49
CA HIS A 197 4.98 -8.87 -12.59
C HIS A 197 3.97 -7.73 -12.56
N HIS A 198 2.67 -8.02 -12.37
CA HIS A 198 1.61 -7.01 -12.55
C HIS A 198 0.37 -7.13 -11.64
N GLY A 199 0.37 -8.00 -10.62
CA GLY A 199 -0.83 -8.30 -9.82
C GLY A 199 -1.10 -7.36 -8.64
N PHE A 200 -0.16 -6.51 -8.25
CA PHE A 200 -0.28 -5.68 -7.04
C PHE A 200 -1.25 -4.50 -7.20
N TYR A 201 -1.30 -3.86 -8.38
CA TYR A 201 -2.16 -2.71 -8.63
C TYR A 201 -3.43 -3.12 -9.38
N PRO A 202 -4.65 -2.82 -8.86
CA PRO A 202 -5.92 -3.25 -9.44
C PRO A 202 -6.15 -2.87 -10.90
N PHE A 203 -5.49 -1.82 -11.40
CA PHE A 203 -5.64 -1.37 -12.79
C PHE A 203 -5.06 -2.33 -13.84
N PHE A 204 -4.42 -3.45 -13.43
CA PHE A 204 -4.07 -4.52 -14.38
C PHE A 204 -5.30 -5.08 -15.11
N GLN A 205 -6.48 -4.99 -14.49
CA GLN A 205 -7.76 -5.43 -15.06
C GLN A 205 -8.20 -4.58 -16.26
N GLU A 206 -7.61 -3.41 -16.47
CA GLU A 206 -7.97 -2.53 -17.59
C GLU A 206 -7.42 -3.02 -18.93
N HIS A 207 -6.63 -4.12 -18.96
CA HIS A 207 -6.01 -4.73 -20.14
C HIS A 207 -5.28 -3.73 -21.06
N ARG A 208 -4.81 -2.63 -20.49
CA ARG A 208 -4.00 -1.59 -21.14
C ARG A 208 -2.54 -1.77 -20.78
N ASN A 209 -1.66 -0.95 -21.38
CA ASN A 209 -0.24 -0.97 -21.07
C ASN A 209 0.03 -0.75 -19.57
N TYR A 210 0.09 -1.86 -18.82
CA TYR A 210 0.26 -1.85 -17.37
C TYR A 210 1.52 -1.11 -16.92
N SER A 211 2.66 -1.43 -17.55
CA SER A 211 3.96 -0.84 -17.18
C SER A 211 3.96 0.68 -17.39
N GLU A 212 3.40 1.17 -18.49
CA GLU A 212 3.28 2.60 -18.74
C GLU A 212 2.36 3.31 -17.73
N ASN A 213 1.21 2.68 -17.41
CA ASN A 213 0.30 3.20 -16.39
C ASN A 213 0.96 3.22 -15.00
N LEU A 214 1.77 2.22 -14.69
CA LEU A 214 2.51 2.17 -13.44
C LEU A 214 3.61 3.24 -13.39
N LEU A 215 4.34 3.46 -14.48
CA LEU A 215 5.32 4.56 -14.59
C LEU A 215 4.65 5.93 -14.41
N LYS A 216 3.50 6.18 -15.05
CA LYS A 216 2.70 7.40 -14.84
C LYS A 216 2.30 7.56 -13.38
N THR A 217 1.85 6.46 -12.76
CA THR A 217 1.46 6.42 -11.34
C THR A 217 2.62 6.78 -10.42
N MET A 218 3.82 6.20 -10.64
CA MET A 218 5.02 6.51 -9.88
C MET A 218 5.44 7.97 -10.03
N ASN A 219 5.42 8.50 -11.27
CA ASN A 219 5.68 9.91 -11.49
C ASN A 219 4.71 10.81 -10.72
N MET A 220 3.41 10.51 -10.75
CA MET A 220 2.40 11.25 -9.98
C MET A 220 2.61 11.15 -8.46
N MET A 221 3.10 10.02 -7.95
CA MET A 221 3.44 9.88 -6.52
C MET A 221 4.61 10.79 -6.13
N ILE A 222 5.60 10.96 -7.00
CA ILE A 222 6.75 11.84 -6.74
C ILE A 222 6.38 13.30 -6.99
N GLU A 223 5.83 13.63 -8.15
CA GLU A 223 5.57 15.00 -8.62
C GLU A 223 4.42 15.68 -7.89
N VAL A 224 3.44 14.91 -7.44
CA VAL A 224 2.24 15.46 -6.78
C VAL A 224 2.23 15.13 -5.30
N ASP A 225 2.28 13.83 -4.93
CA ASP A 225 2.05 13.46 -3.54
C ASP A 225 3.23 13.86 -2.64
N ILE A 226 4.47 13.55 -3.05
CA ILE A 226 5.66 13.90 -2.26
C ILE A 226 5.86 15.41 -2.25
N LEU A 227 5.89 16.06 -3.43
CA LEU A 227 6.18 17.50 -3.51
C LEU A 227 5.13 18.31 -2.75
N LEU A 228 3.84 18.02 -2.95
CA LEU A 228 2.76 18.78 -2.32
C LEU A 228 2.72 18.56 -0.79
N ILE A 229 2.76 17.30 -0.34
CA ILE A 229 2.60 16.98 1.09
C ILE A 229 3.84 17.35 1.90
N LYS A 230 5.04 17.20 1.32
CA LYS A 230 6.31 17.55 1.98
C LYS A 230 6.78 18.97 1.67
N GLN A 231 6.00 19.74 0.92
CA GLN A 231 6.30 21.13 0.54
C GLN A 231 7.70 21.31 -0.06
N ILE A 232 8.06 20.39 -0.99
CA ILE A 232 9.37 20.38 -1.65
C ILE A 232 9.28 21.25 -2.90
N GLU A 233 10.28 22.12 -3.10
CA GLU A 233 10.37 22.95 -4.31
C GLU A 233 10.59 22.08 -5.57
N LEU A 234 9.94 22.46 -6.66
CA LEU A 234 9.97 21.74 -7.94
C LEU A 234 11.39 21.52 -8.50
N LYS A 235 12.32 22.44 -8.20
CA LYS A 235 13.73 22.33 -8.62
C LYS A 235 14.44 21.06 -8.10
N TYR A 236 13.95 20.43 -7.02
CA TYR A 236 14.52 19.21 -6.45
C TYR A 236 13.92 17.92 -7.04
N LEU A 237 12.89 18.03 -7.87
CA LEU A 237 12.19 16.88 -8.44
C LEU A 237 13.14 15.92 -9.18
N ASN A 238 14.00 16.45 -10.06
CA ASN A 238 14.93 15.64 -10.83
C ASN A 238 15.93 14.89 -9.94
N LYS A 239 16.34 15.48 -8.81
CA LYS A 239 17.24 14.84 -7.84
C LYS A 239 16.56 13.64 -7.16
N ILE A 240 15.28 13.77 -6.80
CA ILE A 240 14.49 12.70 -6.20
C ILE A 240 14.26 11.56 -7.21
N LYS A 241 13.93 11.88 -8.46
CA LYS A 241 13.76 10.88 -9.53
C LYS A 241 15.06 10.14 -9.85
N LYS A 242 16.18 10.86 -9.95
CA LYS A 242 17.50 10.26 -10.17
C LYS A 242 17.89 9.34 -9.02
N LEU A 243 17.67 9.77 -7.76
CA LEU A 243 17.92 8.96 -6.59
C LEU A 243 17.08 7.67 -6.61
N PHE A 244 15.79 7.79 -6.92
CA PHE A 244 14.88 6.66 -6.99
C PHE A 244 15.30 5.63 -8.04
N TYR A 245 15.65 6.10 -9.24
CA TYR A 245 16.15 5.26 -10.32
C TYR A 245 17.46 4.54 -9.92
N THR A 246 18.43 5.27 -9.36
CA THR A 246 19.71 4.68 -8.91
C THR A 246 19.49 3.59 -7.85
N LEU A 247 18.59 3.81 -6.89
CA LEU A 247 18.28 2.81 -5.88
C LEU A 247 17.55 1.58 -6.45
N ALA A 248 16.71 1.77 -7.47
CA ALA A 248 16.06 0.67 -8.18
C ALA A 248 17.07 -0.19 -8.96
N GLU A 249 18.01 0.46 -9.66
CA GLU A 249 19.07 -0.19 -10.44
C GLU A 249 20.09 -0.92 -9.54
N GLU A 250 20.44 -0.32 -8.41
CA GLU A 250 21.41 -0.92 -7.47
C GLU A 250 20.87 -2.18 -6.78
N GLY A 251 19.56 -2.39 -6.75
CA GLY A 251 18.90 -3.51 -6.08
C GLY A 251 18.95 -3.45 -4.55
N PRO A 252 18.51 -4.52 -3.87
CA PRO A 252 18.34 -4.54 -2.42
C PRO A 252 19.68 -4.62 -1.69
N LYS A 253 20.23 -3.48 -1.29
CA LYS A 253 21.48 -3.36 -0.53
C LYS A 253 21.51 -2.17 0.41
N ALA A 254 22.50 -2.10 1.28
CA ALA A 254 22.77 -0.94 2.11
C ALA A 254 23.17 0.27 1.22
N PRO A 255 22.46 1.41 1.30
CA PRO A 255 22.73 2.54 0.42
C PRO A 255 24.10 3.18 0.73
N ASN A 256 24.89 3.47 -0.30
CA ASN A 256 26.07 4.31 -0.13
C ASN A 256 25.67 5.80 -0.15
N VAL A 257 25.21 6.28 1.02
CA VAL A 257 24.67 7.64 1.17
C VAL A 257 25.66 8.73 0.72
N SER A 258 26.98 8.53 0.92
CA SER A 258 27.99 9.49 0.49
C SER A 258 28.13 9.56 -1.03
N LYS A 259 28.12 8.40 -1.72
CA LYS A 259 28.12 8.33 -3.19
C LYS A 259 26.85 8.97 -3.74
N LEU A 260 25.67 8.55 -3.22
CA LEU A 260 24.37 9.10 -3.65
C LEU A 260 24.28 10.62 -3.47
N ALA A 261 24.80 11.15 -2.35
CA ALA A 261 24.85 12.59 -2.10
C ALA A 261 25.69 13.35 -3.14
N LYS A 262 26.82 12.78 -3.55
CA LYS A 262 27.66 13.32 -4.61
C LYS A 262 26.95 13.25 -5.98
N ASP A 263 26.34 12.12 -6.30
CA ASP A 263 25.71 11.85 -7.60
C ASP A 263 24.50 12.77 -7.89
N ILE A 264 23.77 13.19 -6.83
CA ILE A 264 22.63 14.12 -6.95
C ILE A 264 22.94 15.52 -6.40
N GLU A 265 24.21 15.82 -6.13
CA GLU A 265 24.68 17.15 -5.68
C GLU A 265 23.88 17.69 -4.48
N THR A 266 23.88 16.95 -3.38
CA THR A 266 23.16 17.32 -2.15
C THR A 266 23.86 16.80 -0.89
N SER A 267 23.30 17.12 0.29
CA SER A 267 23.84 16.63 1.57
C SER A 267 23.41 15.17 1.83
N ARG A 268 24.20 14.47 2.66
CA ARG A 268 23.85 13.10 3.12
C ARG A 268 22.51 13.08 3.87
N ALA A 269 22.23 14.12 4.67
CA ALA A 269 20.96 14.24 5.39
C ALA A 269 19.79 14.37 4.41
N THR A 270 19.95 15.17 3.34
CA THR A 270 18.92 15.33 2.30
C THR A 270 18.67 14.01 1.56
N VAL A 271 19.72 13.25 1.23
CA VAL A 271 19.54 11.89 0.63
C VAL A 271 18.69 11.00 1.53
N MET A 272 19.00 10.95 2.83
CA MET A 272 18.22 10.14 3.77
C MET A 272 16.77 10.60 3.88
N ASN A 273 16.52 11.91 3.86
CA ASN A 273 15.16 12.45 3.84
C ASN A 273 14.41 12.06 2.55
N TYR A 274 15.07 12.13 1.39
CA TYR A 274 14.44 11.73 0.12
C TYR A 274 14.13 10.23 0.10
N ILE A 275 15.03 9.36 0.60
CA ILE A 275 14.76 7.93 0.76
C ILE A 275 13.53 7.74 1.68
N LYS A 276 13.45 8.49 2.78
CA LYS A 276 12.30 8.45 3.70
C LYS A 276 11.00 8.87 3.01
N TYR A 277 11.01 9.95 2.21
CA TYR A 277 9.82 10.40 1.48
C TYR A 277 9.36 9.36 0.44
N LEU A 278 10.29 8.75 -0.28
CA LEU A 278 10.01 7.66 -1.22
C LEU A 278 9.44 6.41 -0.49
N THR A 279 9.91 6.15 0.74
CA THR A 279 9.37 5.08 1.59
C THR A 279 7.97 5.40 2.09
N ASP A 280 7.73 6.63 2.53
CA ASP A 280 6.38 7.08 2.95
C ASP A 280 5.38 7.02 1.77
N ALA A 281 5.86 7.29 0.55
CA ALA A 281 5.07 7.14 -0.68
C ALA A 281 4.84 5.68 -1.11
N ARG A 282 5.44 4.69 -0.44
CA ARG A 282 5.38 3.28 -0.84
C ARG A 282 6.03 3.00 -2.20
N LEU A 283 7.10 3.70 -2.50
CA LEU A 283 7.99 3.41 -3.63
C LEU A 283 9.20 2.59 -3.18
N LEU A 284 9.68 2.80 -1.96
CA LEU A 284 10.79 2.08 -1.34
C LEU A 284 10.37 1.43 -0.02
N ASN A 285 11.17 0.46 0.40
CA ASN A 285 11.22 -0.09 1.75
C ASN A 285 12.64 0.12 2.32
N MET A 286 12.71 0.58 3.57
CA MET A 286 13.94 0.64 4.35
C MET A 286 13.92 -0.46 5.40
N ILE A 287 14.91 -1.34 5.39
CA ILE A 287 15.07 -2.41 6.36
C ILE A 287 16.25 -2.08 7.26
N TYR A 288 16.03 -2.15 8.55
CA TYR A 288 16.99 -1.77 9.59
C TYR A 288 17.45 -2.99 10.39
N PRO A 289 18.61 -2.93 11.04
CA PRO A 289 18.94 -3.83 12.13
C PRO A 289 17.88 -3.78 13.24
N LEU A 290 17.77 -4.83 14.03
CA LEU A 290 16.84 -4.85 15.16
C LEU A 290 17.14 -3.72 16.15
N GLY A 291 16.13 -2.98 16.56
CA GLY A 291 16.26 -1.84 17.46
C GLY A 291 16.73 -0.54 16.81
N GLU A 292 16.95 -0.53 15.50
CA GLU A 292 17.29 0.68 14.75
C GLU A 292 16.16 1.16 13.87
N ASP A 293 16.14 2.47 13.60
CA ASP A 293 15.14 3.12 12.73
C ASP A 293 15.69 4.43 12.17
N PHE A 294 14.91 5.09 11.28
CA PHE A 294 15.22 6.44 10.80
C PHE A 294 15.46 7.41 11.96
N PRO A 295 16.47 8.29 11.92
CA PRO A 295 17.31 8.69 10.76
C PRO A 295 18.61 7.87 10.57
N LYS A 296 18.78 6.74 11.27
CA LYS A 296 19.95 5.89 11.03
C LYS A 296 19.97 5.34 9.61
N LYS A 297 21.16 4.88 9.17
CA LYS A 297 21.31 4.27 7.86
C LYS A 297 20.69 2.87 7.86
N PRO A 298 19.79 2.54 6.91
CA PRO A 298 19.23 1.21 6.79
C PRO A 298 20.29 0.18 6.35
N SER A 299 20.12 -1.07 6.77
CA SER A 299 20.91 -2.20 6.29
C SER A 299 20.59 -2.56 4.84
N LYS A 300 19.34 -2.30 4.40
CA LYS A 300 18.90 -2.55 3.03
C LYS A 300 17.84 -1.52 2.62
N VAL A 301 17.94 -1.05 1.37
CA VAL A 301 16.87 -0.30 0.68
C VAL A 301 16.46 -1.14 -0.53
N MET A 302 15.16 -1.27 -0.75
CA MET A 302 14.60 -2.02 -1.88
C MET A 302 13.29 -1.39 -2.35
N LEU A 303 12.83 -1.73 -3.55
CA LEU A 303 11.52 -1.27 -4.03
C LEU A 303 10.39 -1.83 -3.15
N HIS A 304 9.28 -1.11 -3.09
CA HIS A 304 8.17 -1.46 -2.19
C HIS A 304 7.47 -2.76 -2.58
N ASN A 305 7.28 -2.99 -3.87
CA ASN A 305 6.68 -4.21 -4.41
C ASN A 305 7.36 -4.62 -5.73
N SER A 306 7.20 -5.88 -6.10
CA SER A 306 7.87 -6.46 -7.28
C SER A 306 7.43 -5.83 -8.60
N ASN A 307 6.19 -5.36 -8.72
CA ASN A 307 5.69 -4.74 -9.96
C ASN A 307 6.48 -3.48 -10.33
N LEU A 308 6.97 -2.73 -9.33
CA LEU A 308 7.83 -1.55 -9.56
C LEU A 308 9.16 -1.93 -10.19
N LEU A 309 9.74 -3.09 -9.85
CA LEU A 309 10.97 -3.60 -10.45
C LEU A 309 10.80 -3.76 -11.96
N TYR A 310 9.72 -4.46 -12.37
CA TYR A 310 9.45 -4.72 -13.78
C TYR A 310 9.08 -3.47 -14.57
N ALA A 311 8.49 -2.46 -13.93
CA ALA A 311 8.16 -1.21 -14.60
C ALA A 311 9.38 -0.29 -14.80
N ILE A 312 10.30 -0.22 -13.81
CA ILE A 312 11.45 0.70 -13.85
C ILE A 312 12.63 0.10 -14.61
N TYR A 313 12.89 -1.20 -14.41
CA TYR A 313 14.08 -1.86 -14.95
C TYR A 313 13.76 -3.22 -15.57
N PRO A 314 12.96 -3.28 -16.66
CA PRO A 314 12.39 -4.51 -17.20
C PRO A 314 13.43 -5.50 -17.77
N ILE A 315 14.65 -5.01 -18.11
CA ILE A 315 15.63 -5.80 -18.90
C ILE A 315 16.38 -6.83 -18.06
N HIS A 316 16.58 -6.56 -16.76
CA HIS A 316 17.44 -7.38 -15.88
C HIS A 316 16.87 -7.51 -14.45
N VAL A 317 15.60 -7.87 -14.33
CA VAL A 317 15.04 -8.14 -13.00
C VAL A 317 15.62 -9.44 -12.47
N ASP A 318 16.46 -9.36 -11.45
CA ASP A 318 16.94 -10.52 -10.72
C ASP A 318 15.77 -11.20 -9.98
N LYS A 319 15.60 -12.50 -10.23
CA LYS A 319 14.50 -13.29 -9.66
C LYS A 319 14.55 -13.31 -8.14
N GLN A 320 15.72 -13.48 -7.53
CA GLN A 320 15.87 -13.47 -6.07
C GLN A 320 15.42 -12.12 -5.48
N THR A 321 15.80 -11.00 -6.12
CA THR A 321 15.36 -9.65 -5.74
C THR A 321 13.86 -9.51 -5.79
N ALA A 322 13.20 -10.01 -6.85
CA ALA A 322 11.74 -9.94 -6.98
C ALA A 322 11.04 -10.76 -5.87
N MET A 323 11.55 -11.94 -5.54
CA MET A 323 11.02 -12.82 -4.51
C MET A 323 11.24 -12.26 -3.08
N GLU A 324 12.41 -11.68 -2.80
CA GLU A 324 12.66 -10.97 -1.54
C GLU A 324 11.78 -9.74 -1.38
N THR A 325 11.56 -9.01 -2.48
CA THR A 325 10.65 -7.85 -2.48
C THR A 325 9.20 -8.26 -2.18
N PHE A 326 8.73 -9.36 -2.78
CA PHE A 326 7.43 -9.92 -2.46
C PHE A 326 7.34 -10.36 -1.00
N PHE A 327 8.35 -11.09 -0.49
CA PHE A 327 8.42 -11.52 0.91
C PHE A 327 8.26 -10.35 1.87
N VAL A 328 9.08 -9.31 1.72
CA VAL A 328 9.03 -8.13 2.58
C VAL A 328 7.69 -7.41 2.46
N ASN A 329 7.17 -7.25 1.24
CA ASN A 329 5.88 -6.60 1.02
C ASN A 329 4.71 -7.35 1.66
N SER A 330 4.69 -8.68 1.60
CA SER A 330 3.62 -9.52 2.17
C SER A 330 3.55 -9.41 3.69
N LEU A 331 4.69 -9.35 4.37
CA LEU A 331 4.78 -9.26 5.83
C LEU A 331 4.50 -7.86 6.37
N TRP A 332 4.72 -6.82 5.60
CA TRP A 332 4.71 -5.44 6.10
C TRP A 332 3.36 -4.95 6.68
N LYS A 333 2.26 -5.62 6.46
CA LYS A 333 0.97 -5.19 7.03
C LYS A 333 1.02 -5.23 8.56
N ASP A 334 1.37 -6.38 9.09
CA ASP A 334 1.21 -6.69 10.51
C ASP A 334 2.53 -7.09 11.19
N HIS A 335 3.62 -7.21 10.42
CA HIS A 335 4.90 -7.70 10.91
C HIS A 335 6.05 -6.72 10.64
N LYS A 336 6.98 -6.65 11.57
CA LYS A 336 8.21 -5.87 11.42
C LYS A 336 9.32 -6.74 10.85
N VAL A 337 9.88 -6.32 9.71
CA VAL A 337 10.98 -7.03 9.04
C VAL A 337 12.28 -6.28 9.29
N ASN A 338 13.27 -6.95 9.88
CA ASN A 338 14.61 -6.45 10.15
C ASN A 338 15.63 -7.32 9.43
N GLN A 339 16.86 -6.80 9.23
CA GLN A 339 18.00 -7.56 8.76
C GLN A 339 19.28 -6.99 9.34
N GLN A 340 20.10 -7.84 9.95
CA GLN A 340 21.34 -7.41 10.57
C GLN A 340 22.52 -7.58 9.61
N GLY A 341 23.12 -6.46 9.23
CA GLY A 341 24.36 -6.46 8.47
C GLY A 341 24.30 -7.25 7.16
N ARG A 342 25.17 -8.27 7.03
CA ARG A 342 25.28 -9.15 5.86
C ARG A 342 24.58 -10.50 6.04
N ASP A 343 23.72 -10.62 7.05
CA ASP A 343 23.01 -11.87 7.29
C ASP A 343 22.17 -12.28 6.08
N GLN A 344 22.15 -13.56 5.79
CA GLN A 344 21.38 -14.11 4.67
C GLN A 344 19.92 -14.40 5.05
N TYR A 345 19.49 -13.94 6.22
CA TYR A 345 18.12 -14.11 6.71
C TYR A 345 17.53 -12.77 7.14
N TYR A 346 16.22 -12.68 7.04
CA TYR A 346 15.43 -11.62 7.63
C TYR A 346 14.97 -12.02 9.02
N LEU A 347 14.90 -11.05 9.92
CA LEU A 347 14.35 -11.23 11.26
C LEU A 347 12.97 -10.62 11.29
N VAL A 348 11.94 -11.43 11.49
CA VAL A 348 10.54 -11.00 11.56
C VAL A 348 10.12 -10.96 13.03
N ASP A 349 9.52 -9.82 13.44
CA ASP A 349 9.06 -9.53 14.80
C ASP A 349 10.12 -9.76 15.89
N GLY A 350 11.38 -9.55 15.52
CA GLY A 350 12.52 -9.67 16.42
C GLY A 350 12.90 -11.11 16.84
N GLY A 351 12.19 -12.14 16.37
CA GLY A 351 12.41 -13.52 16.80
C GLY A 351 12.52 -14.55 15.66
N LEU A 352 11.69 -14.42 14.63
CA LEU A 352 11.59 -15.41 13.57
C LEU A 352 12.62 -15.16 12.46
N LYS A 353 13.50 -16.10 12.19
CA LYS A 353 14.49 -16.00 11.12
C LYS A 353 13.94 -16.58 9.82
N PHE A 354 13.87 -15.78 8.76
CA PHE A 354 13.42 -16.22 7.45
C PHE A 354 14.53 -16.10 6.40
N ARG A 355 14.61 -17.09 5.53
CA ARG A 355 15.45 -17.05 4.34
C ARG A 355 14.62 -17.32 3.09
N VAL A 356 14.65 -16.38 2.14
CA VAL A 356 14.03 -16.56 0.82
C VAL A 356 15.00 -17.32 -0.09
N CYS A 357 14.57 -18.43 -0.67
CA CYS A 357 15.44 -19.25 -1.51
C CYS A 357 14.69 -20.02 -2.58
N ASP A 358 15.43 -20.38 -3.65
CA ASP A 358 14.91 -21.19 -4.74
C ASP A 358 14.80 -22.67 -4.34
N ALA A 359 13.67 -23.29 -4.61
CA ALA A 359 13.45 -24.70 -4.36
C ALA A 359 14.31 -25.60 -5.26
N GLU A 360 14.58 -25.19 -6.49
CA GLU A 360 15.38 -25.95 -7.46
C GLU A 360 16.86 -25.98 -7.11
N ASN A 361 17.37 -24.90 -6.51
CA ASN A 361 18.77 -24.76 -6.13
C ASN A 361 19.07 -25.19 -4.69
N SER A 362 18.09 -25.72 -3.99
CA SER A 362 18.17 -26.00 -2.53
C SER A 362 18.91 -27.27 -2.16
N ASN A 363 19.25 -28.17 -3.10
CA ASN A 363 19.96 -29.42 -2.81
C ASN A 363 21.37 -29.22 -2.21
N LYS A 364 21.91 -27.99 -2.26
CA LYS A 364 23.21 -27.61 -1.65
C LYS A 364 23.07 -26.90 -0.31
N LEU A 365 21.84 -26.56 0.12
CA LEU A 365 21.60 -25.86 1.38
C LEU A 365 21.45 -26.85 2.53
N ARG A 366 22.32 -26.71 3.55
CA ARG A 366 22.06 -27.34 4.85
C ARG A 366 20.98 -26.52 5.55
N TYR A 367 19.81 -27.10 5.76
CA TYR A 367 18.71 -26.47 6.46
C TYR A 367 19.00 -26.39 7.95
N ALA A 368 19.11 -25.17 8.48
CA ALA A 368 19.22 -24.94 9.91
C ALA A 368 17.81 -25.01 10.55
N PRO A 369 17.67 -25.68 11.70
CA PRO A 369 16.35 -25.89 12.31
C PRO A 369 15.71 -24.59 12.85
N ASP A 370 16.52 -23.57 13.13
CA ASP A 370 16.10 -22.27 13.64
C ASP A 370 15.79 -21.23 12.55
N ILE A 371 15.87 -21.63 11.26
CA ILE A 371 15.57 -20.77 10.12
C ILE A 371 14.37 -21.33 9.35
N ILE A 372 13.40 -20.47 9.07
CA ILE A 372 12.25 -20.75 8.22
C ILE A 372 12.63 -20.40 6.78
N TYR A 373 12.47 -21.34 5.88
CA TYR A 373 12.81 -21.18 4.46
C TYR A 373 11.57 -20.89 3.64
N ALA A 374 11.41 -19.64 3.20
CA ALA A 374 10.36 -19.21 2.27
C ALA A 374 10.82 -19.55 0.84
N ARG A 375 10.32 -20.66 0.29
CA ARG A 375 10.78 -21.25 -0.97
C ARG A 375 9.91 -20.85 -2.14
N TYR A 376 10.50 -20.33 -3.19
CA TYR A 376 9.81 -20.13 -4.47
C TYR A 376 10.10 -21.30 -5.45
N ASN A 377 9.38 -21.38 -6.56
CA ASN A 377 9.37 -22.52 -7.50
C ASN A 377 8.89 -23.85 -6.88
N THR A 378 8.05 -23.78 -5.86
CA THR A 378 7.40 -24.96 -5.27
C THR A 378 5.98 -24.61 -4.82
N GLU A 379 5.07 -25.56 -4.92
CA GLU A 379 3.70 -25.42 -4.42
C GLU A 379 3.54 -26.00 -3.01
N ILE A 380 4.44 -26.87 -2.60
CA ILE A 380 4.38 -27.58 -1.31
C ILE A 380 5.54 -27.19 -0.40
N GLY A 381 5.27 -27.28 0.91
CA GLY A 381 6.27 -27.11 1.96
C GLY A 381 6.26 -28.28 2.93
N ARG A 382 7.32 -28.42 3.72
CA ARG A 382 7.44 -29.43 4.79
C ARG A 382 8.31 -28.88 5.93
N ASN A 383 7.92 -29.16 7.16
CA ASN A 383 8.65 -28.73 8.36
C ASN A 383 8.86 -27.20 8.39
N ASN A 384 10.12 -26.74 8.42
CA ASN A 384 10.48 -25.32 8.39
C ASN A 384 10.62 -24.72 6.97
N GLN A 385 10.11 -25.42 5.96
CA GLN A 385 10.11 -24.95 4.56
C GLN A 385 8.70 -24.67 4.13
N ILE A 386 8.37 -23.40 3.85
CA ILE A 386 7.06 -22.96 3.40
C ILE A 386 7.14 -22.43 1.97
N PRO A 387 6.16 -22.67 1.12
CA PRO A 387 6.15 -22.07 -0.22
C PRO A 387 5.95 -20.57 -0.10
N LEU A 388 6.79 -19.80 -0.79
CA LEU A 388 6.80 -18.33 -0.70
C LEU A 388 5.44 -17.72 -1.05
N TRP A 389 4.72 -18.28 -2.03
CA TRP A 389 3.42 -17.79 -2.47
C TRP A 389 2.38 -17.76 -1.33
N LEU A 390 2.51 -18.66 -0.34
CA LEU A 390 1.56 -18.75 0.77
C LEU A 390 1.59 -17.49 1.66
N LEU A 391 2.73 -16.81 1.76
CA LEU A 391 2.83 -15.52 2.46
C LEU A 391 1.97 -14.42 1.79
N GLY A 392 1.60 -14.59 0.54
CA GLY A 392 0.64 -13.71 -0.13
C GLY A 392 -0.82 -13.92 0.28
N PHE A 393 -1.08 -14.81 1.25
CA PHE A 393 -2.38 -15.05 1.87
C PHE A 393 -2.50 -14.40 3.27
N LEU A 394 -1.51 -13.63 3.70
CA LEU A 394 -1.53 -12.93 5.00
C LEU A 394 -2.58 -11.82 5.10
N TYR A 395 -3.11 -11.29 3.98
CA TYR A 395 -4.18 -10.30 3.96
C TYR A 395 -5.03 -10.37 2.70
#